data_4e5920e7ca1a222eee74c253090e8ed1
#
_entry.id   4e5920e7ca1a222eee74c253090e8ed1
#
_cell.length_a   1.000
_cell.length_b   1.000
_cell.length_c   1.000
_cell.angle_alpha   90.00
_cell.angle_beta   90.00
_cell.angle_gamma   90.00
#
_symmetry.space_group_name_H-M   'P 1'
#
loop_
_entity.id
_entity.type
_entity.pdbx_description
1 polymer ?
#
loop_
_entity_poly.entity_id
_entity_poly.type
_entity_poly.pdbx_seq_one_letter_code
_entity_poly.pdbx_strand_id
1 'polypeptide(L)'
;KYIRMFSFFIPEGKNADDYKEIVIEKLKKFDAIAAKYSVVMIHENEKDIYGDIKERCKIILDALGSPHFKSVFDFANFVQCGEDTMECWELLRDHVAYIHIKDAVTTDKENVLCGTGEGKIAEILKRAIKEEGYQGFLTLEPHLVLFDALQSLETENAENIIKENKAKDGAEGYSMQYHALIDILDSIEKSN
;
A
#
# COMPACT_ATOMS: atom_id res chain seq x y z
N LYS A 1 -13.82 -10.56 -7.47
CA LYS A 1 -12.62 -10.28 -8.27
C LYS A 1 -12.15 -8.86 -7.99
N TYR A 2 -10.88 -8.70 -7.62
CA TYR A 2 -10.26 -7.40 -7.33
C TYR A 2 -9.57 -6.84 -8.58
N ILE A 3 -9.60 -5.50 -8.71
CA ILE A 3 -8.84 -4.73 -9.70
C ILE A 3 -8.14 -3.60 -8.94
N ARG A 4 -6.80 -3.66 -8.87
CA ARG A 4 -5.98 -2.62 -8.24
C ARG A 4 -5.99 -1.35 -9.09
N MET A 5 -6.03 -0.21 -8.43
CA MET A 5 -5.92 1.09 -9.06
C MET A 5 -5.29 2.12 -8.13
N PHE A 6 -4.76 3.17 -8.70
CA PHE A 6 -4.42 4.41 -8.02
C PHE A 6 -5.54 5.45 -8.19
N SER A 7 -5.55 6.48 -7.35
CA SER A 7 -6.26 7.72 -7.66
C SER A 7 -5.51 8.49 -8.77
N PHE A 8 -5.47 9.79 -8.76
CA PHE A 8 -4.87 10.54 -9.87
C PHE A 8 -3.64 11.30 -9.39
N PHE A 9 -2.58 11.31 -10.20
CA PHE A 9 -1.40 12.10 -9.93
C PHE A 9 -1.73 13.58 -9.81
N ILE A 10 -1.13 14.22 -8.81
CA ILE A 10 -1.25 15.65 -8.59
C ILE A 10 -0.10 16.34 -9.34
N PRO A 11 -0.35 17.39 -10.13
CA PRO A 11 0.72 18.09 -10.81
C PRO A 11 1.72 18.68 -9.82
N GLU A 12 3.00 18.62 -10.15
CA GLU A 12 4.09 19.11 -9.31
C GLU A 12 3.85 20.54 -8.83
N GLY A 13 4.09 20.80 -7.56
CA GLY A 13 3.92 22.09 -6.91
C GLY A 13 2.47 22.53 -6.71
N LYS A 14 1.48 21.65 -6.95
CA LYS A 14 0.07 21.92 -6.66
C LYS A 14 -0.36 21.33 -5.33
N ASN A 15 -1.35 21.99 -4.71
CA ASN A 15 -1.95 21.46 -3.49
C ASN A 15 -2.96 20.35 -3.87
N ALA A 16 -2.77 19.15 -3.31
CA ALA A 16 -3.65 18.01 -3.56
C ALA A 16 -5.11 18.29 -3.19
N ASP A 17 -5.36 19.06 -2.15
CA ASP A 17 -6.71 19.34 -1.66
C ASP A 17 -7.57 20.13 -2.66
N ASP A 18 -6.94 20.88 -3.56
CA ASP A 18 -7.64 21.60 -4.64
C ASP A 18 -8.25 20.65 -5.68
N TYR A 19 -7.81 19.40 -5.71
CA TYR A 19 -8.25 18.36 -6.65
C TYR A 19 -9.31 17.41 -6.09
N LYS A 20 -9.68 17.55 -4.81
CA LYS A 20 -10.60 16.66 -4.11
C LYS A 20 -11.86 16.35 -4.92
N GLU A 21 -12.56 17.38 -5.33
CA GLU A 21 -13.89 17.23 -5.98
C GLU A 21 -13.79 16.50 -7.32
N ILE A 22 -12.80 16.86 -8.15
CA ILE A 22 -12.62 16.22 -9.46
C ILE A 22 -12.14 14.77 -9.32
N VAL A 23 -11.31 14.47 -8.31
CA VAL A 23 -10.87 13.10 -8.01
C VAL A 23 -12.06 12.23 -7.63
N ILE A 24 -12.87 12.69 -6.68
CA ILE A 24 -14.07 11.97 -6.23
C ILE A 24 -15.06 11.77 -7.37
N GLU A 25 -15.32 12.79 -8.18
CA GLU A 25 -16.21 12.68 -9.34
C GLU A 25 -15.75 11.58 -10.31
N LYS A 26 -14.45 11.54 -10.61
CA LYS A 26 -13.88 10.51 -11.49
C LYS A 26 -13.96 9.11 -10.88
N LEU A 27 -13.62 8.97 -9.59
CA LEU A 27 -13.67 7.69 -8.89
C LEU A 27 -15.09 7.15 -8.76
N LYS A 28 -16.11 7.99 -8.58
CA LYS A 28 -17.51 7.57 -8.64
C LYS A 28 -17.90 6.96 -9.99
N LYS A 29 -17.33 7.43 -11.10
CA LYS A 29 -17.56 6.82 -12.42
C LYS A 29 -16.95 5.42 -12.50
N PHE A 30 -15.74 5.23 -11.94
CA PHE A 30 -15.12 3.91 -11.87
C PHE A 30 -15.89 2.96 -10.95
N ASP A 31 -16.34 3.42 -9.80
CA ASP A 31 -17.18 2.63 -8.88
C ASP A 31 -18.49 2.16 -9.54
N ALA A 32 -19.14 3.03 -10.28
CA ALA A 32 -20.36 2.66 -11.04
C ALA A 32 -20.07 1.59 -12.11
N ILE A 33 -18.90 1.64 -12.76
CA ILE A 33 -18.47 0.61 -13.71
C ILE A 33 -18.15 -0.70 -12.95
N ALA A 34 -17.45 -0.62 -11.83
CA ALA A 34 -17.14 -1.78 -11.00
C ALA A 34 -18.41 -2.52 -10.54
N ALA A 35 -19.40 -1.76 -10.07
CA ALA A 35 -20.71 -2.29 -9.69
C ALA A 35 -21.40 -3.01 -10.86
N LYS A 36 -21.40 -2.40 -12.05
CA LYS A 36 -21.99 -2.99 -13.25
C LYS A 36 -21.38 -4.35 -13.62
N TYR A 37 -20.08 -4.52 -13.42
CA TYR A 37 -19.36 -5.76 -13.77
C TYR A 37 -19.10 -6.67 -12.57
N SER A 38 -19.66 -6.38 -11.40
CA SER A 38 -19.51 -7.17 -10.17
C SER A 38 -18.03 -7.42 -9.80
N VAL A 39 -17.20 -6.40 -9.95
CA VAL A 39 -15.81 -6.38 -9.51
C VAL A 39 -15.64 -5.40 -8.35
N VAL A 40 -14.56 -5.52 -7.63
CA VAL A 40 -14.18 -4.58 -6.56
C VAL A 40 -12.91 -3.85 -6.99
N MET A 41 -12.98 -2.54 -7.11
CA MET A 41 -11.81 -1.69 -7.26
C MET A 41 -11.11 -1.60 -5.91
N ILE A 42 -9.81 -1.80 -5.88
CA ILE A 42 -9.02 -1.63 -4.66
C ILE A 42 -8.02 -0.51 -4.89
N HIS A 43 -8.24 0.61 -4.20
CA HIS A 43 -7.39 1.79 -4.25
C HIS A 43 -6.16 1.57 -3.38
N GLU A 44 -4.99 1.69 -3.96
CA GLU A 44 -3.72 1.66 -3.25
C GLU A 44 -3.25 3.08 -2.91
N ASN A 45 -2.81 3.27 -1.67
CA ASN A 45 -2.10 4.48 -1.27
C ASN A 45 -0.74 4.52 -1.95
N GLU A 46 -0.39 5.66 -2.56
CA GLU A 46 0.86 5.84 -3.29
C GLU A 46 1.27 7.32 -3.24
N LYS A 47 2.58 7.58 -3.29
CA LYS A 47 3.10 8.95 -3.37
C LYS A 47 2.64 9.66 -4.65
N ASP A 48 2.61 10.97 -4.63
CA ASP A 48 2.30 11.87 -5.74
C ASP A 48 0.87 11.78 -6.31
N ILE A 49 0.04 10.88 -5.80
CA ILE A 49 -1.39 10.81 -6.14
C ILE A 49 -2.23 11.51 -5.07
N TYR A 50 -3.52 11.75 -5.35
CA TYR A 50 -4.41 12.34 -4.34
C TYR A 50 -4.49 11.50 -3.06
N GLY A 51 -4.51 10.18 -3.18
CA GLY A 51 -4.60 9.24 -2.04
C GLY A 51 -3.24 8.78 -1.53
N ASP A 52 -2.35 9.70 -1.21
CA ASP A 52 -1.00 9.45 -0.69
C ASP A 52 -0.92 9.37 0.83
N ILE A 53 -1.74 10.14 1.56
CA ILE A 53 -1.80 10.14 3.02
C ILE A 53 -3.13 9.55 3.53
N LYS A 54 -3.15 9.11 4.78
CA LYS A 54 -4.30 8.44 5.39
C LYS A 54 -5.59 9.25 5.34
N GLU A 55 -5.52 10.56 5.55
CA GLU A 55 -6.70 11.43 5.52
C GLU A 55 -7.33 11.49 4.13
N ARG A 56 -6.52 11.61 3.07
CA ARG A 56 -7.02 11.66 1.70
C ARG A 56 -7.53 10.30 1.22
N CYS A 57 -6.89 9.21 1.63
CA CYS A 57 -7.43 7.86 1.44
C CYS A 57 -8.81 7.72 2.10
N LYS A 58 -8.94 8.16 3.35
CA LYS A 58 -10.23 8.12 4.07
C LYS A 58 -11.32 8.95 3.38
N ILE A 59 -10.98 10.16 2.92
CA ILE A 59 -11.90 11.03 2.17
C ILE A 59 -12.43 10.32 0.92
N ILE A 60 -11.57 9.65 0.16
CA ILE A 60 -11.99 8.86 -1.02
C ILE A 60 -12.97 7.76 -0.60
N LEU A 61 -12.59 6.95 0.36
CA LEU A 61 -13.35 5.77 0.80
C LEU A 61 -14.71 6.15 1.35
N ASP A 62 -14.79 7.22 2.16
CA ASP A 62 -16.05 7.74 2.71
C ASP A 62 -16.95 8.34 1.62
N ALA A 63 -16.36 9.07 0.68
CA ALA A 63 -17.11 9.72 -0.39
C ALA A 63 -17.76 8.72 -1.38
N LEU A 64 -17.15 7.54 -1.53
CA LEU A 64 -17.70 6.47 -2.35
C LEU A 64 -18.65 5.57 -1.55
N GLY A 65 -18.28 5.17 -0.32
CA GLY A 65 -19.12 4.37 0.58
C GLY A 65 -19.62 3.06 -0.03
N SER A 66 -18.88 2.48 -0.99
CA SER A 66 -19.34 1.42 -1.88
C SER A 66 -18.75 0.06 -1.50
N PRO A 67 -19.51 -1.03 -1.62
CA PRO A 67 -18.96 -2.38 -1.53
C PRO A 67 -18.06 -2.74 -2.71
N HIS A 68 -18.11 -1.97 -3.79
CA HIS A 68 -17.31 -2.16 -5.00
C HIS A 68 -16.02 -1.32 -5.02
N PHE A 69 -15.79 -0.54 -3.95
CA PHE A 69 -14.57 0.27 -3.81
C PHE A 69 -13.98 0.09 -2.40
N LYS A 70 -12.79 -0.44 -2.33
CA LYS A 70 -12.08 -0.79 -1.10
C LYS A 70 -10.65 -0.26 -1.13
N SER A 71 -9.88 -0.49 -0.06
CA SER A 71 -8.49 -0.09 0.04
C SER A 71 -7.55 -1.28 -0.09
N VAL A 72 -6.42 -1.05 -0.75
CA VAL A 72 -5.16 -1.76 -0.50
C VAL A 72 -4.41 -0.98 0.56
N PHE A 73 -3.84 -1.66 1.53
CA PHE A 73 -2.94 -1.07 2.52
C PHE A 73 -1.50 -1.43 2.16
N ASP A 74 -0.72 -0.45 1.74
CA ASP A 74 0.71 -0.60 1.49
C ASP A 74 1.49 0.14 2.59
N PHE A 75 2.29 -0.61 3.34
CA PHE A 75 3.04 -0.06 4.48
C PHE A 75 4.14 0.90 4.03
N ALA A 76 4.95 0.48 3.04
CA ALA A 76 6.09 1.27 2.60
C ALA A 76 5.68 2.60 2.00
N ASN A 77 4.60 2.62 1.22
CA ASN A 77 4.10 3.85 0.62
C ASN A 77 3.66 4.86 1.67
N PHE A 78 3.05 4.42 2.78
CA PHE A 78 2.76 5.32 3.91
C PHE A 78 4.03 5.80 4.60
N VAL A 79 5.00 4.91 4.89
CA VAL A 79 6.30 5.29 5.47
C VAL A 79 7.00 6.33 4.60
N GLN A 80 7.02 6.14 3.28
CA GLN A 80 7.64 7.05 2.30
C GLN A 80 6.94 8.42 2.24
N CYS A 81 5.65 8.46 2.55
CA CYS A 81 4.88 9.71 2.72
C CYS A 81 5.02 10.35 4.12
N GLY A 82 5.79 9.74 5.02
CA GLY A 82 6.03 10.25 6.37
C GLY A 82 4.90 9.97 7.35
N GLU A 83 4.03 9.00 7.02
CA GLU A 83 2.89 8.61 7.83
C GLU A 83 3.25 7.56 8.90
N ASP A 84 2.60 7.61 10.05
CA ASP A 84 2.61 6.52 11.02
C ASP A 84 1.65 5.41 10.56
N THR A 85 2.18 4.25 10.21
CA THR A 85 1.39 3.14 9.66
C THR A 85 0.34 2.59 10.61
N MET A 86 0.57 2.67 11.93
CA MET A 86 -0.44 2.26 12.91
C MET A 86 -1.63 3.23 12.92
N GLU A 87 -1.39 4.54 12.85
CA GLU A 87 -2.46 5.52 12.70
C GLU A 87 -3.20 5.36 11.37
N CYS A 88 -2.48 5.02 10.29
CA CYS A 88 -3.10 4.70 9.00
C CYS A 88 -4.01 3.48 9.13
N TRP A 89 -3.55 2.42 9.79
CA TRP A 89 -4.34 1.22 10.02
C TRP A 89 -5.61 1.51 10.81
N GLU A 90 -5.48 2.21 11.95
CA GLU A 90 -6.63 2.61 12.78
C GLU A 90 -7.70 3.35 11.99
N LEU A 91 -7.28 4.24 11.09
CA LEU A 91 -8.21 5.06 10.31
C LEU A 91 -8.86 4.30 9.15
N LEU A 92 -8.16 3.34 8.54
CA LEU A 92 -8.54 2.76 7.26
C LEU A 92 -8.99 1.29 7.34
N ARG A 93 -8.71 0.57 8.42
CA ARG A 93 -8.90 -0.90 8.56
C ARG A 93 -10.27 -1.42 8.10
N ASP A 94 -11.36 -0.70 8.38
CA ASP A 94 -12.72 -1.11 8.00
C ASP A 94 -12.95 -1.11 6.47
N HIS A 95 -12.05 -0.46 5.73
CA HIS A 95 -12.08 -0.38 4.28
C HIS A 95 -11.05 -1.28 3.59
N VAL A 96 -10.10 -1.83 4.36
CA VAL A 96 -8.99 -2.63 3.80
C VAL A 96 -9.50 -4.01 3.36
N ALA A 97 -9.36 -4.31 2.07
CA ALA A 97 -9.69 -5.62 1.50
C ALA A 97 -8.44 -6.38 1.04
N TYR A 98 -7.29 -5.71 1.03
CA TYR A 98 -6.05 -6.23 0.47
C TYR A 98 -4.84 -5.57 1.15
N ILE A 99 -3.77 -6.30 1.35
CA ILE A 99 -2.54 -5.77 1.97
C ILE A 99 -1.35 -6.09 1.08
N HIS A 100 -0.56 -5.07 0.76
CA HIS A 100 0.75 -5.22 0.14
C HIS A 100 1.83 -5.29 1.21
N ILE A 101 2.65 -6.34 1.14
CA ILE A 101 3.78 -6.54 2.05
C ILE A 101 5.02 -5.95 1.40
N LYS A 102 5.29 -4.72 1.76
CA LYS A 102 6.44 -3.91 1.37
C LYS A 102 6.85 -3.06 2.57
N ASP A 103 8.12 -2.92 2.87
CA ASP A 103 8.60 -2.15 4.01
C ASP A 103 9.62 -1.11 3.58
N ALA A 104 9.71 -0.02 4.32
CA ALA A 104 10.61 1.08 4.05
C ALA A 104 11.10 1.75 5.33
N VAL A 105 12.13 2.58 5.21
CA VAL A 105 12.62 3.45 6.28
C VAL A 105 12.30 4.92 5.97
N THR A 106 12.05 5.72 7.01
CA THR A 106 11.68 7.14 6.85
C THR A 106 12.86 8.03 6.48
N THR A 107 14.07 7.68 6.92
CA THR A 107 15.26 8.53 6.78
C THR A 107 15.64 8.85 5.35
N ASP A 108 15.49 7.89 4.45
CA ASP A 108 15.88 8.03 3.05
C ASP A 108 14.88 7.39 2.09
N LYS A 109 13.73 6.94 2.63
CA LYS A 109 12.62 6.33 1.89
C LYS A 109 12.97 5.00 1.19
N GLU A 110 14.11 4.38 1.55
CA GLU A 110 14.57 3.15 0.93
C GLU A 110 13.66 1.98 1.28
N ASN A 111 13.33 1.14 0.29
CA ASN A 111 12.67 -0.13 0.53
C ASN A 111 13.63 -1.13 1.18
N VAL A 112 13.11 -1.84 2.18
CA VAL A 112 13.87 -2.83 2.96
C VAL A 112 13.10 -4.13 3.09
N LEU A 113 13.76 -5.17 3.58
CA LEU A 113 13.13 -6.46 3.84
C LEU A 113 11.98 -6.28 4.85
N CYS A 114 10.82 -6.91 4.61
CA CYS A 114 9.68 -6.73 5.48
C CYS A 114 9.97 -7.11 6.94
N GLY A 115 9.51 -6.26 7.85
CA GLY A 115 9.77 -6.37 9.28
C GLY A 115 11.11 -5.78 9.74
N THR A 116 11.94 -5.26 8.81
CA THR A 116 13.20 -4.57 9.17
C THR A 116 13.11 -3.05 9.02
N GLY A 117 12.02 -2.55 8.45
CA GLY A 117 11.74 -1.13 8.29
C GLY A 117 10.86 -0.55 9.40
N GLU A 118 10.21 0.55 9.08
CA GLU A 118 9.38 1.33 9.99
C GLU A 118 7.88 1.13 9.75
N GLY A 119 7.51 0.18 8.85
CA GLY A 119 6.12 -0.13 8.50
C GLY A 119 5.31 -0.78 9.63
N LYS A 120 5.91 -1.19 10.76
CA LYS A 120 5.25 -1.90 11.88
C LYS A 120 4.47 -3.14 11.43
N ILE A 121 4.97 -3.83 10.38
CA ILE A 121 4.26 -4.92 9.70
C ILE A 121 3.82 -6.01 10.66
N ALA A 122 4.73 -6.49 11.53
CA ALA A 122 4.42 -7.57 12.46
C ALA A 122 3.31 -7.20 13.46
N GLU A 123 3.33 -5.96 13.97
CA GLU A 123 2.36 -5.45 14.93
C GLU A 123 0.98 -5.30 14.28
N ILE A 124 0.93 -4.68 13.10
CA ILE A 124 -0.33 -4.47 12.38
C ILE A 124 -0.92 -5.79 11.89
N LEU A 125 -0.11 -6.71 11.35
CA LEU A 125 -0.60 -8.03 10.94
C LEU A 125 -1.12 -8.85 12.11
N LYS A 126 -0.44 -8.81 13.28
CA LYS A 126 -0.94 -9.45 14.48
C LYS A 126 -2.34 -8.95 14.83
N ARG A 127 -2.50 -7.64 14.87
CA ARG A 127 -3.78 -7.02 15.17
C ARG A 127 -4.84 -7.36 14.12
N ALA A 128 -4.52 -7.18 12.84
CA ALA A 128 -5.44 -7.47 11.74
C ALA A 128 -5.95 -8.92 11.79
N ILE A 129 -5.05 -9.89 11.96
CA ILE A 129 -5.38 -11.32 11.88
C ILE A 129 -6.01 -11.83 13.18
N LYS A 130 -5.41 -11.52 14.35
CA LYS A 130 -5.85 -12.12 15.65
C LYS A 130 -6.99 -11.35 16.30
N GLU A 131 -7.02 -10.04 16.18
CA GLU A 131 -7.97 -9.19 16.91
C GLU A 131 -9.14 -8.76 16.03
N GLU A 132 -8.90 -8.50 14.74
CA GLU A 132 -9.89 -7.94 13.82
C GLU A 132 -10.39 -8.94 12.79
N GLY A 133 -9.79 -10.15 12.73
CA GLY A 133 -10.28 -11.26 11.90
C GLY A 133 -10.07 -11.05 10.38
N TYR A 134 -9.02 -10.33 9.99
CA TYR A 134 -8.67 -10.13 8.59
C TYR A 134 -8.37 -11.48 7.89
N GLN A 135 -9.04 -11.72 6.76
CA GLN A 135 -8.90 -12.92 5.94
C GLN A 135 -8.63 -12.59 4.46
N GLY A 136 -8.20 -11.37 4.18
CA GLY A 136 -7.85 -10.92 2.84
C GLY A 136 -6.49 -11.44 2.37
N PHE A 137 -6.04 -10.93 1.25
CA PHE A 137 -4.75 -11.31 0.66
C PHE A 137 -3.61 -10.51 1.27
N LEU A 138 -2.46 -11.18 1.43
CA LEU A 138 -1.15 -10.59 1.71
C LEU A 138 -0.29 -10.80 0.47
N THR A 139 -0.02 -9.75 -0.29
CA THR A 139 0.75 -9.83 -1.54
C THR A 139 2.13 -9.22 -1.35
N LEU A 140 3.14 -9.96 -1.73
CA LEU A 140 4.53 -9.51 -1.65
C LEU A 140 4.85 -8.53 -2.78
N GLU A 141 5.41 -7.38 -2.44
CA GLU A 141 6.01 -6.40 -3.34
C GLU A 141 7.44 -6.07 -2.89
N PRO A 142 8.41 -6.96 -3.12
CA PRO A 142 9.70 -6.88 -2.43
C PRO A 142 10.56 -5.67 -2.79
N HIS A 143 10.46 -5.05 -3.94
CA HIS A 143 11.28 -3.89 -4.37
C HIS A 143 12.71 -3.85 -3.75
N LEU A 144 13.39 -5.01 -3.71
CA LEU A 144 14.71 -5.17 -3.10
C LEU A 144 15.85 -5.16 -4.12
N VAL A 145 15.49 -5.12 -5.41
CA VAL A 145 16.42 -5.16 -6.53
C VAL A 145 15.95 -4.19 -7.61
N LEU A 146 16.88 -3.43 -8.17
CA LEU A 146 16.61 -2.59 -9.34
C LEU A 146 16.45 -3.47 -10.59
N PHE A 147 15.39 -3.22 -11.35
CA PHE A 147 15.14 -3.85 -12.64
C PHE A 147 14.43 -2.87 -13.59
N ASP A 148 14.61 -3.05 -14.90
CA ASP A 148 14.18 -2.07 -15.91
C ASP A 148 12.69 -1.70 -15.82
N ALA A 149 11.83 -2.68 -15.53
CA ALA A 149 10.39 -2.43 -15.39
C ALA A 149 10.07 -1.54 -14.18
N LEU A 150 10.79 -1.66 -13.06
CA LEU A 150 10.63 -0.80 -11.89
C LEU A 150 11.03 0.63 -12.22
N GLN A 151 12.14 0.83 -12.93
CA GLN A 151 12.56 2.17 -13.36
C GLN A 151 11.53 2.88 -14.24
N SER A 152 10.77 2.11 -15.03
CA SER A 152 9.73 2.68 -15.90
C SER A 152 8.42 3.00 -15.17
N LEU A 153 8.19 2.45 -13.99
CA LEU A 153 6.98 2.65 -13.18
C LEU A 153 7.12 3.79 -12.17
N GLU A 154 8.34 4.07 -11.73
CA GLU A 154 8.62 5.15 -10.79
C GLU A 154 8.65 6.50 -11.50
N THR A 155 7.90 7.46 -11.01
CA THR A 155 7.91 8.85 -11.49
C THR A 155 9.20 9.58 -11.11
N GLU A 156 9.77 9.19 -9.96
CA GLU A 156 11.12 9.54 -9.55
C GLU A 156 12.08 8.41 -9.93
N ASN A 157 13.38 8.71 -9.88
CA ASN A 157 14.41 7.71 -10.15
C ASN A 157 14.27 6.53 -9.17
N ALA A 158 14.11 5.29 -9.65
CA ALA A 158 13.99 4.09 -8.82
C ALA A 158 15.19 3.90 -7.87
N GLU A 159 16.34 4.51 -8.18
CA GLU A 159 17.52 4.57 -7.32
C GLU A 159 17.26 5.33 -6.00
N ASN A 160 16.21 6.15 -5.94
CA ASN A 160 15.85 6.83 -4.69
C ASN A 160 15.21 5.89 -3.65
N ILE A 161 14.58 4.80 -4.10
CA ILE A 161 13.92 3.82 -3.23
C ILE A 161 14.66 2.49 -3.12
N ILE A 162 15.66 2.26 -3.97
CA ILE A 162 16.58 1.12 -3.92
C ILE A 162 17.99 1.65 -4.19
N LYS A 163 18.71 2.01 -3.16
CA LYS A 163 20.08 2.54 -3.29
C LYS A 163 21.11 1.46 -3.56
N GLU A 164 20.84 0.26 -3.04
CA GLU A 164 21.69 -0.89 -3.19
C GLU A 164 20.83 -2.15 -3.37
N ASN A 165 21.18 -3.00 -4.33
CA ASN A 165 20.52 -4.28 -4.49
C ASN A 165 20.73 -5.14 -3.22
N LYS A 166 19.64 -5.52 -2.58
CA LYS A 166 19.66 -6.34 -1.35
C LYS A 166 19.63 -7.84 -1.65
N ALA A 167 19.49 -8.20 -2.92
CA ALA A 167 19.50 -9.57 -3.42
C ALA A 167 20.20 -9.61 -4.78
N LYS A 168 20.58 -10.80 -5.21
CA LYS A 168 21.27 -11.03 -6.47
C LYS A 168 20.37 -10.72 -7.69
N ASP A 169 19.10 -11.10 -7.58
CA ASP A 169 18.10 -10.90 -8.62
C ASP A 169 16.68 -10.84 -8.02
N GLY A 170 15.69 -10.56 -8.86
CA GLY A 170 14.30 -10.43 -8.42
C GLY A 170 13.72 -11.71 -7.81
N ALA A 171 14.14 -12.89 -8.26
CA ALA A 171 13.67 -14.17 -7.72
C ALA A 171 14.19 -14.39 -6.30
N GLU A 172 15.46 -14.07 -6.04
CA GLU A 172 16.04 -14.12 -4.70
C GLU A 172 15.38 -13.08 -3.79
N GLY A 173 15.21 -11.84 -4.25
CA GLY A 173 14.53 -10.79 -3.49
C GLY A 173 13.10 -11.20 -3.11
N TYR A 174 12.36 -11.81 -4.02
CA TYR A 174 11.03 -12.33 -3.73
C TYR A 174 11.06 -13.48 -2.70
N SER A 175 12.03 -14.39 -2.81
CA SER A 175 12.21 -15.48 -1.85
C SER A 175 12.56 -14.98 -0.45
N MET A 176 13.44 -13.98 -0.36
CA MET A 176 13.79 -13.35 0.92
C MET A 176 12.55 -12.73 1.58
N GLN A 177 11.78 -11.95 0.83
CA GLN A 177 10.55 -11.33 1.31
C GLN A 177 9.51 -12.36 1.78
N TYR A 178 9.36 -13.45 1.02
CA TYR A 178 8.47 -14.55 1.38
C TYR A 178 8.86 -15.17 2.72
N HIS A 179 10.12 -15.52 2.92
CA HIS A 179 10.58 -16.13 4.17
C HIS A 179 10.43 -15.16 5.36
N ALA A 180 10.75 -13.88 5.16
CA ALA A 180 10.56 -12.87 6.20
C ALA A 180 9.08 -12.72 6.61
N LEU A 181 8.15 -12.75 5.64
CA LEU A 181 6.71 -12.73 5.95
C LEU A 181 6.29 -14.01 6.69
N ILE A 182 6.75 -15.19 6.27
CA ILE A 182 6.42 -16.46 6.96
C ILE A 182 6.92 -16.43 8.41
N ASP A 183 8.13 -15.95 8.67
CA ASP A 183 8.68 -15.84 10.02
C ASP A 183 7.82 -14.91 10.91
N ILE A 184 7.32 -13.80 10.34
CA ILE A 184 6.39 -12.89 11.03
C ILE A 184 5.08 -13.62 11.34
N LEU A 185 4.47 -14.29 10.37
CA LEU A 185 3.20 -15.00 10.56
C LEU A 185 3.33 -16.14 11.58
N ASP A 186 4.41 -16.91 11.52
CA ASP A 186 4.71 -17.96 12.51
C ASP A 186 4.86 -17.39 13.92
N SER A 187 5.46 -16.23 14.07
CA SER A 187 5.59 -15.55 15.36
C SER A 187 4.24 -15.11 15.91
N ILE A 188 3.36 -14.63 15.01
CA ILE A 188 1.98 -14.23 15.34
C ILE A 188 1.16 -15.45 15.77
N GLU A 189 1.30 -16.58 15.11
CA GLU A 189 0.59 -17.81 15.50
C GLU A 189 1.01 -18.33 16.88
N LYS A 190 2.29 -18.23 17.21
CA LYS A 190 2.85 -18.67 18.49
C LYS A 190 2.59 -17.70 19.64
N SER A 191 2.25 -16.44 19.36
CA SER A 191 1.89 -15.46 20.39
C SER A 191 0.43 -15.61 20.79
N ASN A 192 0.18 -16.45 21.79
CA ASN A 192 -1.13 -16.59 22.45
C ASN A 192 -1.38 -15.48 23.46
#